data_9ea706efdaa9b0e48c4bd189c50bf62b
#
_entry.id   9ea706efdaa9b0e48c4bd189c50bf62b
#
_cell.length_a   1.000
_cell.length_b   1.000
_cell.length_c   1.000
_cell.angle_alpha   90.00
_cell.angle_beta   90.00
_cell.angle_gamma   90.00
#
_symmetry.space_group_name_H-M   'P 1'
#
loop_
_entity.id
_entity.type
_entity.pdbx_description
1 polymer ?
#
loop_
_entity_poly.entity_id
_entity_poly.type
_entity_poly.pdbx_seq_one_letter_code
_entity_poly.pdbx_strand_id
1 'polypeptide(L)'
;MIFFAGKEKTEDLLYQAMSFMEKRQPKAAIQLFKKVTKQDPNNTIALYNHGLALNQLKKYQDAITCFDKVLDLNPKDVSAINNRAISLAEVGNTEGALEYYTKAIETDPKYAPAYYNRGVLYDKLLQHDEALDNLDQALKIDSGNVYAAFYRGIVLGKLDRHEEALNCFENIYKKHPKHMDAFFHKGIEMAELGKHEKALEIFDKLLQIHKDNVNVIYAKARSNAALDNIDEAIYLLGQAMKKDRKTIKKWAIQEKFFDNLLDDPRFNKLVK
;
A
#
# COMPACT_ATOMS: atom_id res chain seq x y z
N MET A 1 -22.95 2.06 -52.89
CA MET A 1 -22.68 3.14 -51.91
C MET A 1 -21.64 2.59 -50.96
N ILE A 2 -20.34 2.91 -51.19
CA ILE A 2 -19.24 2.42 -50.35
C ILE A 2 -19.19 3.42 -49.19
N PHE A 3 -19.64 3.01 -48.00
CA PHE A 3 -19.44 3.78 -46.78
C PHE A 3 -17.93 3.78 -46.48
N PHE A 4 -17.24 4.87 -46.79
CA PHE A 4 -15.96 5.20 -46.18
C PHE A 4 -16.25 5.44 -44.68
N ALA A 5 -16.03 4.40 -43.88
CA ALA A 5 -15.94 4.60 -42.45
C ALA A 5 -14.78 5.59 -42.20
N GLY A 6 -15.11 6.84 -41.87
CA GLY A 6 -14.13 7.87 -41.58
C GLY A 6 -13.21 7.37 -40.45
N LYS A 7 -11.91 7.54 -40.64
CA LYS A 7 -10.91 7.16 -39.63
C LYS A 7 -11.27 7.91 -38.35
N GLU A 8 -11.55 7.17 -37.29
CA GLU A 8 -11.87 7.74 -35.97
C GLU A 8 -10.75 8.70 -35.57
N LYS A 9 -11.08 9.91 -35.14
CA LYS A 9 -10.06 10.91 -34.82
C LYS A 9 -9.23 10.47 -33.58
N THR A 10 -7.96 10.73 -33.62
CA THR A 10 -7.02 10.40 -32.54
C THR A 10 -7.48 10.97 -31.17
N GLU A 11 -8.02 12.18 -31.19
CA GLU A 11 -8.55 12.87 -30.00
C GLU A 11 -9.78 12.15 -29.42
N ASP A 12 -10.72 11.69 -30.26
CA ASP A 12 -11.91 10.95 -29.81
C ASP A 12 -11.52 9.60 -29.19
N LEU A 13 -10.56 8.90 -29.81
CA LEU A 13 -10.02 7.65 -29.27
C LEU A 13 -9.32 7.87 -27.92
N LEU A 14 -8.55 8.94 -27.80
CA LEU A 14 -7.86 9.29 -26.56
C LEU A 14 -8.86 9.60 -25.43
N TYR A 15 -9.87 10.42 -25.73
CA TYR A 15 -10.94 10.74 -24.77
C TYR A 15 -11.69 9.49 -24.30
N GLN A 16 -12.07 8.60 -25.22
CA GLN A 16 -12.72 7.32 -24.87
C GLN A 16 -11.80 6.44 -24.02
N ALA A 17 -10.51 6.37 -24.35
CA ALA A 17 -9.54 5.60 -23.58
C ALA A 17 -9.42 6.11 -22.13
N MET A 18 -9.34 7.44 -21.96
CA MET A 18 -9.32 8.07 -20.63
C MET A 18 -10.61 7.78 -19.85
N SER A 19 -11.78 7.85 -20.49
CA SER A 19 -13.05 7.48 -19.85
C SER A 19 -13.08 6.01 -19.39
N PHE A 20 -12.46 5.08 -20.14
CA PHE A 20 -12.32 3.70 -19.66
C PHE A 20 -11.38 3.59 -18.46
N MET A 21 -10.32 4.38 -18.39
CA MET A 21 -9.45 4.43 -17.20
C MET A 21 -10.21 4.91 -15.95
N GLU A 22 -11.02 5.96 -16.06
CA GLU A 22 -11.88 6.46 -14.98
C GLU A 22 -12.88 5.40 -14.51
N LYS A 23 -13.44 4.62 -15.42
CA LYS A 23 -14.35 3.49 -15.15
C LYS A 23 -13.63 2.24 -14.65
N ARG A 24 -12.33 2.30 -14.38
CA ARG A 24 -11.48 1.16 -13.97
C ARG A 24 -11.52 -0.02 -14.94
N GLN A 25 -11.56 0.28 -16.24
CA GLN A 25 -11.56 -0.70 -17.32
C GLN A 25 -10.26 -0.65 -18.15
N PRO A 26 -9.09 -0.94 -17.54
CA PRO A 26 -7.79 -0.76 -18.21
C PRO A 26 -7.62 -1.62 -19.45
N LYS A 27 -8.26 -2.80 -19.53
CA LYS A 27 -8.18 -3.66 -20.74
C LYS A 27 -8.80 -2.97 -21.97
N ALA A 28 -9.93 -2.29 -21.81
CA ALA A 28 -10.58 -1.56 -22.88
C ALA A 28 -9.78 -0.31 -23.27
N ALA A 29 -9.28 0.43 -22.26
CA ALA A 29 -8.44 1.60 -22.49
C ALA A 29 -7.18 1.27 -23.30
N ILE A 30 -6.49 0.17 -23.01
CA ILE A 30 -5.28 -0.29 -23.71
C ILE A 30 -5.55 -0.47 -25.22
N GLN A 31 -6.71 -1.01 -25.60
CA GLN A 31 -7.02 -1.21 -27.03
C GLN A 31 -7.12 0.12 -27.78
N LEU A 32 -7.67 1.15 -27.09
CA LEU A 32 -7.78 2.47 -27.69
C LEU A 32 -6.44 3.22 -27.68
N PHE A 33 -5.67 3.16 -26.58
CA PHE A 33 -4.32 3.72 -26.55
C PHE A 33 -3.42 3.14 -27.66
N LYS A 34 -3.52 1.84 -27.94
CA LYS A 34 -2.81 1.21 -29.08
C LYS A 34 -3.25 1.77 -30.43
N LYS A 35 -4.54 2.06 -30.61
CA LYS A 35 -5.02 2.71 -31.86
C LYS A 35 -4.47 4.13 -31.96
N VAL A 36 -4.49 4.90 -30.85
CA VAL A 36 -3.93 6.26 -30.80
C VAL A 36 -2.45 6.23 -31.17
N THR A 37 -1.64 5.41 -30.49
CA THR A 37 -0.18 5.35 -30.73
C THR A 37 0.19 4.76 -32.10
N LYS A 38 -0.73 4.01 -32.75
CA LYS A 38 -0.56 3.60 -34.13
C LYS A 38 -0.79 4.75 -35.13
N GLN A 39 -1.69 5.69 -34.80
CA GLN A 39 -1.96 6.86 -35.64
C GLN A 39 -0.95 7.99 -35.38
N ASP A 40 -0.56 8.18 -34.12
CA ASP A 40 0.40 9.16 -33.64
C ASP A 40 1.36 8.49 -32.65
N PRO A 41 2.51 7.97 -33.14
CA PRO A 41 3.50 7.26 -32.32
C PRO A 41 4.14 8.12 -31.23
N ASN A 42 4.10 9.45 -31.38
CA ASN A 42 4.71 10.40 -30.46
C ASN A 42 3.68 11.00 -29.49
N ASN A 43 2.48 10.47 -29.42
CA ASN A 43 1.47 10.92 -28.47
C ASN A 43 1.85 10.54 -27.04
N THR A 44 2.54 11.43 -26.36
CA THR A 44 3.05 11.19 -24.98
C THR A 44 1.93 10.92 -23.98
N ILE A 45 0.75 11.57 -24.14
CA ILE A 45 -0.41 11.34 -23.28
C ILE A 45 -0.90 9.90 -23.43
N ALA A 46 -1.03 9.42 -24.66
CA ALA A 46 -1.47 8.04 -24.92
C ALA A 46 -0.44 7.02 -24.44
N LEU A 47 0.85 7.25 -24.69
CA LEU A 47 1.94 6.39 -24.22
C LEU A 47 1.97 6.29 -22.68
N TYR A 48 1.93 7.43 -22.00
CA TYR A 48 1.95 7.49 -20.54
C TYR A 48 0.75 6.74 -19.93
N ASN A 49 -0.47 7.05 -20.37
CA ASN A 49 -1.68 6.42 -19.85
C ASN A 49 -1.78 4.94 -20.25
N HIS A 50 -1.22 4.53 -21.38
CA HIS A 50 -1.05 3.12 -21.73
C HIS A 50 -0.16 2.40 -20.70
N GLY A 51 0.97 3.00 -20.32
CA GLY A 51 1.83 2.51 -19.25
C GLY A 51 1.10 2.37 -17.92
N LEU A 52 0.31 3.39 -17.53
CA LEU A 52 -0.50 3.32 -16.29
C LEU A 52 -1.53 2.18 -16.35
N ALA A 53 -2.22 2.00 -17.49
CA ALA A 53 -3.19 0.92 -17.67
C ALA A 53 -2.52 -0.47 -17.60
N LEU A 54 -1.30 -0.60 -18.12
CA LEU A 54 -0.50 -1.83 -18.05
C LEU A 54 -0.08 -2.12 -16.60
N ASN A 55 0.34 -1.11 -15.85
CA ASN A 55 0.66 -1.24 -14.42
C ASN A 55 -0.55 -1.72 -13.60
N GLN A 56 -1.76 -1.19 -13.85
CA GLN A 56 -2.99 -1.67 -13.22
C GLN A 56 -3.26 -3.16 -13.51
N LEU A 57 -2.85 -3.65 -14.68
CA LEU A 57 -2.95 -5.07 -15.05
C LEU A 57 -1.73 -5.89 -14.64
N LYS A 58 -0.80 -5.34 -13.88
CA LYS A 58 0.48 -5.96 -13.45
C LYS A 58 1.37 -6.39 -14.64
N LYS A 59 1.21 -5.74 -15.78
CA LYS A 59 2.05 -5.93 -16.98
C LYS A 59 3.23 -4.96 -16.95
N TYR A 60 4.03 -5.08 -15.92
CA TYR A 60 5.05 -4.08 -15.58
C TYR A 60 6.14 -3.93 -16.63
N GLN A 61 6.57 -5.03 -17.28
CA GLN A 61 7.58 -4.95 -18.33
C GLN A 61 7.08 -4.18 -19.58
N ASP A 62 5.82 -4.40 -19.95
CA ASP A 62 5.20 -3.65 -21.05
C ASP A 62 5.02 -2.17 -20.67
N ALA A 63 4.70 -1.89 -19.39
CA ALA A 63 4.58 -0.53 -18.88
C ALA A 63 5.92 0.23 -18.93
N ILE A 64 7.03 -0.42 -18.56
CA ILE A 64 8.38 0.14 -18.69
C ILE A 64 8.63 0.59 -20.12
N THR A 65 8.31 -0.26 -21.11
CA THR A 65 8.49 0.09 -22.54
C THR A 65 7.68 1.32 -22.94
N CYS A 66 6.47 1.50 -22.37
CA CYS A 66 5.67 2.70 -22.62
C CYS A 66 6.30 3.95 -22.01
N PHE A 67 6.77 3.86 -20.77
CA PHE A 67 7.44 4.99 -20.09
C PHE A 67 8.78 5.33 -20.73
N ASP A 68 9.55 4.33 -21.21
CA ASP A 68 10.77 4.58 -21.98
C ASP A 68 10.50 5.46 -23.19
N LYS A 69 9.44 5.16 -23.98
CA LYS A 69 9.06 5.99 -25.13
C LYS A 69 8.64 7.40 -24.73
N VAL A 70 7.97 7.58 -23.59
CA VAL A 70 7.69 8.93 -23.06
C VAL A 70 8.98 9.66 -22.76
N LEU A 71 9.94 8.99 -22.13
CA LEU A 71 11.22 9.56 -21.72
C LEU A 71 12.17 9.83 -22.89
N ASP A 72 12.07 9.06 -23.99
CA ASP A 72 12.75 9.34 -25.25
C ASP A 72 12.27 10.67 -25.87
N LEU A 73 10.98 10.98 -25.72
CA LEU A 73 10.37 12.21 -26.22
C LEU A 73 10.52 13.38 -25.23
N ASN A 74 10.42 13.11 -23.94
CA ASN A 74 10.57 14.08 -22.85
C ASN A 74 11.39 13.50 -21.69
N PRO A 75 12.73 13.61 -21.73
CA PRO A 75 13.62 13.04 -20.71
C PRO A 75 13.42 13.59 -19.29
N LYS A 76 12.69 14.71 -19.14
CA LYS A 76 12.42 15.38 -17.85
C LYS A 76 10.97 15.19 -17.39
N ASP A 77 10.19 14.29 -17.99
CA ASP A 77 8.86 13.95 -17.49
C ASP A 77 8.97 13.21 -16.14
N VAL A 78 8.86 13.96 -15.05
CA VAL A 78 9.01 13.43 -13.69
C VAL A 78 8.00 12.34 -13.36
N SER A 79 6.78 12.44 -13.91
CA SER A 79 5.73 11.44 -13.72
C SER A 79 6.08 10.13 -14.43
N ALA A 80 6.60 10.21 -15.65
CA ALA A 80 7.06 9.02 -16.39
C ALA A 80 8.29 8.39 -15.72
N ILE A 81 9.26 9.19 -15.24
CA ILE A 81 10.43 8.71 -14.49
C ILE A 81 9.96 7.94 -13.25
N ASN A 82 9.07 8.52 -12.43
CA ASN A 82 8.56 7.89 -11.22
C ASN A 82 7.74 6.62 -11.51
N ASN A 83 6.88 6.62 -12.53
CA ASN A 83 6.08 5.44 -12.86
C ASN A 83 6.91 4.30 -13.47
N ARG A 84 7.99 4.64 -14.19
CA ARG A 84 8.98 3.65 -14.61
C ARG A 84 9.66 2.99 -13.41
N ALA A 85 10.03 3.79 -12.39
CA ALA A 85 10.61 3.28 -11.16
C ALA A 85 9.65 2.33 -10.42
N ILE A 86 8.36 2.68 -10.32
CA ILE A 86 7.32 1.79 -9.77
C ILE A 86 7.32 0.46 -10.52
N SER A 87 7.29 0.50 -11.85
CA SER A 87 7.27 -0.71 -12.67
C SER A 87 8.54 -1.57 -12.49
N LEU A 88 9.72 -0.93 -12.36
CA LEU A 88 10.98 -1.61 -12.07
C LEU A 88 10.97 -2.29 -10.69
N ALA A 89 10.44 -1.63 -9.66
CA ALA A 89 10.30 -2.21 -8.33
C ALA A 89 9.38 -3.45 -8.34
N GLU A 90 8.30 -3.40 -9.11
CA GLU A 90 7.33 -4.49 -9.19
C GLU A 90 7.82 -5.70 -10.01
N VAL A 91 8.77 -5.53 -10.94
CA VAL A 91 9.47 -6.66 -11.59
C VAL A 91 10.68 -7.16 -10.80
N GLY A 92 10.94 -6.58 -9.63
CA GLY A 92 12.05 -6.99 -8.76
C GLY A 92 13.41 -6.34 -9.10
N ASN A 93 13.45 -5.41 -10.04
CA ASN A 93 14.66 -4.62 -10.32
C ASN A 93 14.75 -3.45 -9.32
N THR A 94 15.16 -3.78 -8.11
CA THR A 94 15.21 -2.83 -6.99
C THR A 94 16.23 -1.72 -7.21
N GLU A 95 17.40 -2.05 -7.72
CA GLU A 95 18.48 -1.10 -7.97
C GLU A 95 18.05 -0.06 -9.02
N GLY A 96 17.53 -0.52 -10.15
CA GLY A 96 17.00 0.37 -11.18
C GLY A 96 15.82 1.23 -10.67
N ALA A 97 14.97 0.70 -9.79
CA ALA A 97 13.89 1.47 -9.20
C ALA A 97 14.42 2.62 -8.32
N LEU A 98 15.40 2.34 -7.45
CA LEU A 98 16.04 3.37 -6.60
C LEU A 98 16.73 4.46 -7.44
N GLU A 99 17.44 4.07 -8.51
CA GLU A 99 18.04 5.00 -9.45
C GLU A 99 17.00 5.94 -10.06
N TYR A 100 15.88 5.38 -10.57
CA TYR A 100 14.85 6.18 -11.21
C TYR A 100 14.04 7.04 -10.22
N TYR A 101 13.79 6.59 -8.99
CA TYR A 101 13.24 7.48 -7.97
C TYR A 101 14.19 8.63 -7.64
N THR A 102 15.48 8.38 -7.56
CA THR A 102 16.50 9.41 -7.35
C THR A 102 16.49 10.41 -8.50
N LYS A 103 16.47 9.93 -9.75
CA LYS A 103 16.35 10.77 -10.94
C LYS A 103 15.07 11.62 -10.94
N ALA A 104 13.94 11.08 -10.47
CA ALA A 104 12.71 11.85 -10.34
C ALA A 104 12.87 13.00 -9.33
N ILE A 105 13.49 12.73 -8.19
CA ILE A 105 13.77 13.72 -7.14
C ILE A 105 14.76 14.79 -7.63
N GLU A 106 15.79 14.40 -8.37
CA GLU A 106 16.75 15.35 -8.97
C GLU A 106 16.09 16.23 -10.05
N THR A 107 15.15 15.64 -10.81
CA THR A 107 14.40 16.38 -11.84
C THR A 107 13.43 17.38 -11.24
N ASP A 108 12.70 16.97 -10.19
CA ASP A 108 11.80 17.85 -9.42
C ASP A 108 11.92 17.52 -7.92
N PRO A 109 12.71 18.29 -7.14
CA PRO A 109 12.86 18.11 -5.70
C PRO A 109 11.58 18.33 -4.88
N LYS A 110 10.50 18.82 -5.50
CA LYS A 110 9.19 18.99 -4.86
C LYS A 110 8.18 17.91 -5.28
N TYR A 111 8.59 16.90 -6.02
CA TYR A 111 7.72 15.81 -6.43
C TYR A 111 7.56 14.78 -5.31
N ALA A 112 6.65 15.05 -4.37
CA ALA A 112 6.37 14.20 -3.20
C ALA A 112 6.14 12.72 -3.52
N PRO A 113 5.48 12.31 -4.65
CA PRO A 113 5.28 10.90 -4.96
C PRO A 113 6.58 10.09 -5.10
N ALA A 114 7.67 10.68 -5.59
CA ALA A 114 8.93 9.95 -5.72
C ALA A 114 9.55 9.63 -4.35
N TYR A 115 9.52 10.57 -3.42
CA TYR A 115 9.93 10.33 -2.04
C TYR A 115 9.08 9.26 -1.38
N TYR A 116 7.75 9.36 -1.47
CA TYR A 116 6.84 8.37 -0.92
C TYR A 116 7.12 6.96 -1.45
N ASN A 117 7.22 6.80 -2.77
CA ASN A 117 7.44 5.50 -3.39
C ASN A 117 8.82 4.93 -3.06
N ARG A 118 9.87 5.79 -3.01
CA ARG A 118 11.21 5.38 -2.60
C ARG A 118 11.24 4.96 -1.13
N GLY A 119 10.52 5.67 -0.26
CA GLY A 119 10.35 5.31 1.15
C GLY A 119 9.67 3.94 1.33
N VAL A 120 8.59 3.69 0.58
CA VAL A 120 7.92 2.37 0.57
C VAL A 120 8.85 1.26 0.07
N LEU A 121 9.71 1.55 -0.91
CA LEU A 121 10.68 0.58 -1.40
C LEU A 121 11.77 0.30 -0.35
N TYR A 122 12.30 1.32 0.32
CA TYR A 122 13.26 1.13 1.42
C TYR A 122 12.67 0.31 2.57
N ASP A 123 11.40 0.53 2.93
CA ASP A 123 10.73 -0.30 3.94
C ASP A 123 10.65 -1.78 3.52
N LYS A 124 10.33 -2.08 2.25
CA LYS A 124 10.35 -3.45 1.71
C LYS A 124 11.75 -4.09 1.78
N LEU A 125 12.80 -3.27 1.74
CA LEU A 125 14.20 -3.70 1.86
C LEU A 125 14.67 -3.79 3.32
N LEU A 126 13.79 -3.59 4.29
CA LEU A 126 14.08 -3.54 5.72
C LEU A 126 15.03 -2.39 6.12
N GLN A 127 15.17 -1.38 5.27
CA GLN A 127 15.93 -0.15 5.49
C GLN A 127 14.98 0.92 6.06
N HIS A 128 14.61 0.73 7.32
CA HIS A 128 13.51 1.50 7.94
C HIS A 128 13.86 2.95 8.20
N ASP A 129 15.13 3.27 8.49
CA ASP A 129 15.58 4.65 8.71
C ASP A 129 15.53 5.45 7.40
N GLU A 130 16.04 4.89 6.29
CA GLU A 130 15.94 5.50 4.96
C GLU A 130 14.48 5.63 4.50
N ALA A 131 13.64 4.65 4.85
CA ALA A 131 12.21 4.73 4.58
C ALA A 131 11.58 5.92 5.30
N LEU A 132 11.88 6.09 6.60
CA LEU A 132 11.36 7.17 7.42
C LEU A 132 11.79 8.54 6.88
N ASP A 133 13.07 8.72 6.57
CA ASP A 133 13.60 9.96 6.00
C ASP A 133 12.87 10.35 4.70
N ASN A 134 12.62 9.39 3.83
CA ASN A 134 11.91 9.62 2.58
C ASN A 134 10.42 9.97 2.82
N LEU A 135 9.75 9.29 3.74
CA LEU A 135 8.35 9.58 4.09
C LEU A 135 8.22 10.96 4.76
N ASP A 136 9.18 11.36 5.58
CA ASP A 136 9.24 12.69 6.18
C ASP A 136 9.44 13.78 5.12
N GLN A 137 10.29 13.55 4.10
CA GLN A 137 10.42 14.48 2.97
C GLN A 137 9.14 14.57 2.15
N ALA A 138 8.47 13.45 1.88
CA ALA A 138 7.17 13.46 1.20
C ALA A 138 6.14 14.31 1.96
N LEU A 139 6.06 14.17 3.28
CA LEU A 139 5.15 14.93 4.14
C LEU A 139 5.55 16.39 4.31
N LYS A 140 6.83 16.71 4.24
CA LYS A 140 7.31 18.11 4.24
C LYS A 140 6.86 18.85 2.98
N ILE A 141 6.79 18.15 1.84
CA ILE A 141 6.32 18.70 0.56
C ILE A 141 4.78 18.73 0.52
N ASP A 142 4.15 17.62 0.88
CA ASP A 142 2.68 17.46 0.91
C ASP A 142 2.24 16.94 2.29
N SER A 143 2.00 17.86 3.21
CA SER A 143 1.57 17.55 4.58
C SER A 143 0.17 16.94 4.67
N GLY A 144 -0.60 16.98 3.57
CA GLY A 144 -1.93 16.39 3.44
C GLY A 144 -1.90 14.94 2.96
N ASN A 145 -0.76 14.41 2.58
CA ASN A 145 -0.64 13.06 2.03
C ASN A 145 -0.91 11.99 3.09
N VAL A 146 -2.15 11.50 3.10
CA VAL A 146 -2.61 10.48 4.06
C VAL A 146 -1.84 9.16 3.91
N TYR A 147 -1.46 8.79 2.68
CA TYR A 147 -0.70 7.56 2.43
C TYR A 147 0.71 7.65 3.00
N ALA A 148 1.39 8.77 2.81
CA ALA A 148 2.71 8.99 3.39
C ALA A 148 2.67 9.01 4.93
N ALA A 149 1.67 9.69 5.51
CA ALA A 149 1.47 9.71 6.96
C ALA A 149 1.17 8.32 7.53
N PHE A 150 0.37 7.51 6.83
CA PHE A 150 0.04 6.14 7.23
C PHE A 150 1.27 5.23 7.18
N TYR A 151 2.02 5.24 6.08
CA TYR A 151 3.26 4.44 5.96
C TYR A 151 4.33 4.89 6.94
N ARG A 152 4.43 6.19 7.23
CA ARG A 152 5.30 6.70 8.30
C ARG A 152 4.96 6.06 9.65
N GLY A 153 3.68 5.99 10.01
CA GLY A 153 3.23 5.30 11.22
C GLY A 153 3.63 3.83 11.23
N ILE A 154 3.45 3.11 10.11
CA ILE A 154 3.87 1.71 9.97
C ILE A 154 5.38 1.54 10.18
N VAL A 155 6.21 2.39 9.56
CA VAL A 155 7.68 2.31 9.69
C VAL A 155 8.11 2.65 11.12
N LEU A 156 7.50 3.66 11.75
CA LEU A 156 7.76 3.99 13.16
C LEU A 156 7.44 2.82 14.10
N GLY A 157 6.30 2.14 13.90
CA GLY A 157 5.96 0.94 14.67
C GLY A 157 6.99 -0.19 14.51
N LYS A 158 7.55 -0.38 13.29
CA LYS A 158 8.63 -1.36 13.04
C LYS A 158 9.97 -0.98 13.68
N LEU A 159 10.17 0.30 13.99
CA LEU A 159 11.33 0.84 14.71
C LEU A 159 11.08 0.91 16.22
N ASP A 160 10.03 0.27 16.74
CA ASP A 160 9.59 0.31 18.16
C ASP A 160 9.32 1.74 18.67
N ARG A 161 9.09 2.72 17.79
CA ARG A 161 8.74 4.12 18.10
C ARG A 161 7.22 4.28 18.23
N HIS A 162 6.63 3.46 19.11
CA HIS A 162 5.18 3.26 19.21
C HIS A 162 4.38 4.53 19.55
N GLU A 163 4.91 5.46 20.39
CA GLU A 163 4.23 6.73 20.69
C GLU A 163 4.11 7.63 19.44
N GLU A 164 5.16 7.68 18.62
CA GLU A 164 5.14 8.48 17.41
C GLU A 164 4.25 7.83 16.33
N ALA A 165 4.26 6.49 16.24
CA ALA A 165 3.36 5.73 15.35
C ALA A 165 1.89 5.97 15.76
N LEU A 166 1.58 5.87 17.04
CA LEU A 166 0.26 6.14 17.60
C LEU A 166 -0.23 7.54 17.22
N ASN A 167 0.63 8.55 17.37
CA ASN A 167 0.30 9.94 17.00
C ASN A 167 -0.01 10.08 15.49
N CYS A 168 0.73 9.39 14.61
CA CYS A 168 0.42 9.35 13.19
C CYS A 168 -1.00 8.83 12.92
N PHE A 169 -1.36 7.66 13.47
CA PHE A 169 -2.66 7.04 13.26
C PHE A 169 -3.81 7.83 13.92
N GLU A 170 -3.60 8.42 15.07
CA GLU A 170 -4.57 9.31 15.72
C GLU A 170 -4.87 10.54 14.87
N ASN A 171 -3.85 11.18 14.32
CA ASN A 171 -4.01 12.35 13.47
C ASN A 171 -4.75 12.00 12.17
N ILE A 172 -4.44 10.84 11.56
CA ILE A 172 -5.15 10.35 10.37
C ILE A 172 -6.62 10.10 10.72
N TYR A 173 -6.90 9.33 11.77
CA TYR A 173 -8.26 8.98 12.14
C TYR A 173 -9.10 10.20 12.56
N LYS A 174 -8.49 11.17 13.25
CA LYS A 174 -9.14 12.44 13.61
C LYS A 174 -9.60 13.24 12.38
N LYS A 175 -8.77 13.29 11.32
CA LYS A 175 -9.10 13.98 10.07
C LYS A 175 -9.99 13.14 9.14
N HIS A 176 -9.84 11.84 9.19
CA HIS A 176 -10.50 10.87 8.31
C HIS A 176 -11.13 9.72 9.13
N PRO A 177 -12.29 9.94 9.81
CA PRO A 177 -12.90 8.94 10.71
C PRO A 177 -13.37 7.64 10.02
N LYS A 178 -13.37 7.62 8.68
CA LYS A 178 -13.66 6.42 7.87
C LYS A 178 -12.42 5.60 7.52
N HIS A 179 -11.23 6.04 7.91
CA HIS A 179 -9.98 5.33 7.64
C HIS A 179 -9.78 4.21 8.68
N MET A 180 -10.44 3.08 8.45
CA MET A 180 -10.47 1.96 9.40
C MET A 180 -9.10 1.33 9.63
N ASP A 181 -8.22 1.34 8.63
CA ASP A 181 -6.86 0.83 8.80
C ASP A 181 -6.06 1.68 9.80
N ALA A 182 -6.18 3.02 9.74
CA ALA A 182 -5.54 3.88 10.74
C ALA A 182 -6.13 3.65 12.15
N PHE A 183 -7.44 3.39 12.24
CA PHE A 183 -8.08 3.07 13.50
C PHE A 183 -7.61 1.72 14.06
N PHE A 184 -7.42 0.72 13.19
CA PHE A 184 -6.85 -0.58 13.57
C PHE A 184 -5.41 -0.44 14.08
N HIS A 185 -4.54 0.23 13.31
CA HIS A 185 -3.15 0.44 13.72
C HIS A 185 -3.01 1.30 14.98
N LYS A 186 -3.92 2.28 15.19
CA LYS A 186 -4.01 2.96 16.49
C LYS A 186 -4.20 1.97 17.65
N GLY A 187 -5.08 0.97 17.49
CA GLY A 187 -5.28 -0.08 18.50
C GLY A 187 -4.04 -0.95 18.70
N ILE A 188 -3.34 -1.29 17.61
CA ILE A 188 -2.07 -2.05 17.67
C ILE A 188 -1.03 -1.27 18.48
N GLU A 189 -0.78 0.01 18.16
CA GLU A 189 0.22 0.81 18.86
C GLU A 189 -0.15 1.04 20.33
N MET A 190 -1.44 1.15 20.65
CA MET A 190 -1.89 1.19 22.06
C MET A 190 -1.56 -0.10 22.79
N ALA A 191 -1.74 -1.26 22.15
CA ALA A 191 -1.39 -2.55 22.75
C ALA A 191 0.14 -2.68 22.96
N GLU A 192 0.96 -2.28 21.99
CA GLU A 192 2.43 -2.28 22.13
C GLU A 192 2.90 -1.35 23.28
N LEU A 193 2.16 -0.27 23.55
CA LEU A 193 2.40 0.64 24.69
C LEU A 193 1.79 0.15 26.02
N GLY A 194 1.31 -1.10 26.09
CA GLY A 194 0.70 -1.69 27.29
C GLY A 194 -0.70 -1.16 27.62
N LYS A 195 -1.32 -0.36 26.75
CA LYS A 195 -2.67 0.21 26.94
C LYS A 195 -3.75 -0.76 26.42
N HIS A 196 -3.70 -2.02 26.87
CA HIS A 196 -4.49 -3.12 26.32
C HIS A 196 -6.00 -2.91 26.41
N GLU A 197 -6.54 -2.36 27.51
CA GLU A 197 -7.97 -2.09 27.66
C GLU A 197 -8.47 -1.11 26.57
N LYS A 198 -7.70 -0.03 26.30
CA LYS A 198 -8.01 0.93 25.25
C LYS A 198 -7.92 0.32 23.86
N ALA A 199 -6.96 -0.58 23.66
CA ALA A 199 -6.83 -1.33 22.41
C ALA A 199 -8.06 -2.24 22.19
N LEU A 200 -8.53 -2.93 23.24
CA LEU A 200 -9.73 -3.76 23.19
C LEU A 200 -10.97 -2.97 22.80
N GLU A 201 -11.18 -1.75 23.34
CA GLU A 201 -12.29 -0.88 22.92
C GLU A 201 -12.27 -0.58 21.42
N ILE A 202 -11.08 -0.38 20.84
CA ILE A 202 -10.91 -0.14 19.41
C ILE A 202 -11.24 -1.40 18.62
N PHE A 203 -10.70 -2.55 19.04
CA PHE A 203 -10.93 -3.82 18.35
C PHE A 203 -12.40 -4.24 18.40
N ASP A 204 -13.09 -3.98 19.53
CA ASP A 204 -14.53 -4.23 19.65
C ASP A 204 -15.34 -3.38 18.68
N LYS A 205 -15.06 -2.10 18.54
CA LYS A 205 -15.71 -1.21 17.56
C LYS A 205 -15.46 -1.70 16.13
N LEU A 206 -14.25 -2.13 15.82
CA LEU A 206 -13.93 -2.68 14.48
C LEU A 206 -14.69 -3.99 14.20
N LEU A 207 -14.83 -4.87 15.20
CA LEU A 207 -15.58 -6.14 15.06
C LEU A 207 -17.09 -5.91 15.00
N GLN A 208 -17.63 -4.81 15.52
CA GLN A 208 -19.02 -4.42 15.30
C GLN A 208 -19.30 -4.12 13.83
N ILE A 209 -18.32 -3.55 13.11
CA ILE A 209 -18.42 -3.21 11.68
C ILE A 209 -18.14 -4.44 10.81
N HIS A 210 -17.07 -5.18 11.12
CA HIS A 210 -16.61 -6.36 10.38
C HIS A 210 -16.33 -7.51 11.34
N LYS A 211 -17.38 -8.24 11.71
CA LYS A 211 -17.36 -9.32 12.71
C LYS A 211 -16.32 -10.41 12.46
N ASP A 212 -15.94 -10.59 11.20
CA ASP A 212 -15.07 -11.69 10.75
C ASP A 212 -13.67 -11.26 10.36
N ASN A 213 -13.25 -10.05 10.74
CA ASN A 213 -11.90 -9.57 10.44
C ASN A 213 -10.85 -10.32 11.27
N VAL A 214 -10.13 -11.22 10.60
CA VAL A 214 -9.16 -12.14 11.23
C VAL A 214 -8.05 -11.39 11.96
N ASN A 215 -7.54 -10.30 11.35
CA ASN A 215 -6.45 -9.51 11.94
C ASN A 215 -6.91 -8.84 13.24
N VAL A 216 -8.14 -8.32 13.28
CA VAL A 216 -8.71 -7.69 14.47
C VAL A 216 -8.98 -8.73 15.57
N ILE A 217 -9.52 -9.92 15.21
CA ILE A 217 -9.74 -11.02 16.14
C ILE A 217 -8.41 -11.46 16.76
N TYR A 218 -7.35 -11.60 15.96
CA TYR A 218 -6.03 -11.95 16.42
C TYR A 218 -5.43 -10.87 17.35
N ALA A 219 -5.52 -9.59 16.97
CA ALA A 219 -5.05 -8.48 17.80
C ALA A 219 -5.80 -8.41 19.15
N LYS A 220 -7.12 -8.71 19.13
CA LYS A 220 -7.90 -8.80 20.36
C LYS A 220 -7.45 -9.97 21.24
N ALA A 221 -7.11 -11.13 20.65
CA ALA A 221 -6.55 -12.27 21.39
C ALA A 221 -5.24 -11.92 22.08
N ARG A 222 -4.33 -11.20 21.39
CA ARG A 222 -3.05 -10.71 21.95
C ARG A 222 -3.28 -9.82 23.18
N SER A 223 -4.17 -8.83 23.07
CA SER A 223 -4.45 -7.92 24.20
C SER A 223 -5.11 -8.62 25.38
N ASN A 224 -5.98 -9.63 25.13
CA ASN A 224 -6.56 -10.42 26.21
C ASN A 224 -5.50 -11.30 26.92
N ALA A 225 -4.58 -11.89 26.16
CA ALA A 225 -3.48 -12.65 26.76
C ALA A 225 -2.59 -11.77 27.64
N ALA A 226 -2.25 -10.57 27.17
CA ALA A 226 -1.47 -9.61 27.94
C ALA A 226 -2.16 -9.13 29.23
N LEU A 227 -3.50 -9.22 29.31
CA LEU A 227 -4.31 -8.91 30.49
C LEU A 227 -4.64 -10.16 31.34
N ASP A 228 -3.98 -11.29 31.06
CA ASP A 228 -4.25 -12.60 31.71
C ASP A 228 -5.69 -13.11 31.55
N ASN A 229 -6.43 -12.60 30.56
CA ASN A 229 -7.75 -13.12 30.18
C ASN A 229 -7.60 -14.38 29.29
N ILE A 230 -7.02 -15.43 29.87
CA ILE A 230 -6.53 -16.63 29.15
C ILE A 230 -7.64 -17.32 28.35
N ASP A 231 -8.83 -17.51 28.92
CA ASP A 231 -9.93 -18.20 28.26
C ASP A 231 -10.40 -17.46 27.00
N GLU A 232 -10.55 -16.13 27.09
CA GLU A 232 -10.96 -15.31 25.96
C GLU A 232 -9.85 -15.25 24.89
N ALA A 233 -8.58 -15.16 25.31
CA ALA A 233 -7.45 -15.17 24.39
C ALA A 233 -7.41 -16.44 23.55
N ILE A 234 -7.51 -17.61 24.18
CA ILE A 234 -7.52 -18.93 23.51
C ILE A 234 -8.76 -19.08 22.60
N TYR A 235 -9.93 -18.64 23.06
CA TYR A 235 -11.16 -18.67 22.29
C TYR A 235 -11.03 -17.85 20.99
N LEU A 236 -10.59 -16.59 21.11
CA LEU A 236 -10.38 -15.69 19.96
C LEU A 236 -9.30 -16.20 19.01
N LEU A 237 -8.18 -16.72 19.55
CA LEU A 237 -7.14 -17.33 18.74
C LEU A 237 -7.70 -18.53 17.93
N GLY A 238 -8.52 -19.37 18.58
CA GLY A 238 -9.20 -20.47 17.91
C GLY A 238 -10.15 -20.01 16.80
N GLN A 239 -10.84 -18.88 16.99
CA GLN A 239 -11.68 -18.27 15.95
C GLN A 239 -10.85 -17.76 14.77
N ALA A 240 -9.75 -17.04 15.03
CA ALA A 240 -8.85 -16.58 13.98
C ALA A 240 -8.27 -17.76 13.18
N MET A 241 -7.85 -18.83 13.86
CA MET A 241 -7.30 -20.03 13.20
C MET A 241 -8.32 -20.82 12.36
N LYS A 242 -9.62 -20.77 12.69
CA LYS A 242 -10.65 -21.36 11.82
C LYS A 242 -10.75 -20.68 10.47
N LYS A 243 -10.33 -19.42 10.37
CA LYS A 243 -10.41 -18.62 9.13
C LYS A 243 -9.09 -18.65 8.34
N ASP A 244 -7.96 -18.55 9.01
CA ASP A 244 -6.62 -18.67 8.40
C ASP A 244 -5.65 -19.36 9.36
N ARG A 245 -5.72 -20.70 9.39
CA ARG A 245 -4.87 -21.50 10.29
C ARG A 245 -3.39 -21.30 10.02
N LYS A 246 -2.99 -21.29 8.76
CA LYS A 246 -1.56 -21.28 8.39
C LYS A 246 -0.88 -20.00 8.85
N THR A 247 -1.48 -18.85 8.57
CA THR A 247 -0.92 -17.55 8.93
C THR A 247 -0.97 -17.31 10.44
N ILE A 248 -2.14 -17.56 11.06
CA ILE A 248 -2.35 -17.31 12.49
C ILE A 248 -1.47 -18.22 13.35
N LYS A 249 -1.31 -19.51 13.00
CA LYS A 249 -0.40 -20.41 13.69
C LYS A 249 1.03 -19.89 13.67
N LYS A 250 1.52 -19.45 12.49
CA LYS A 250 2.88 -18.89 12.35
C LYS A 250 3.05 -17.65 13.26
N TRP A 251 2.07 -16.77 13.30
CA TRP A 251 2.13 -15.57 14.13
C TRP A 251 2.08 -15.93 15.63
N ALA A 252 1.16 -16.81 16.03
CA ALA A 252 0.98 -17.18 17.43
C ALA A 252 2.21 -17.81 18.09
N ILE A 253 3.00 -18.56 17.32
CA ILE A 253 4.23 -19.20 17.83
C ILE A 253 5.33 -18.16 18.13
N GLN A 254 5.29 -17.00 17.44
CA GLN A 254 6.32 -15.96 17.55
C GLN A 254 5.84 -14.76 18.43
N GLU A 255 4.61 -14.83 18.94
CA GLU A 255 3.96 -13.70 19.62
C GLU A 255 4.29 -13.66 21.10
N LYS A 256 5.06 -12.66 21.53
CA LYS A 256 5.48 -12.46 22.93
C LYS A 256 4.30 -12.33 23.92
N PHE A 257 3.16 -11.79 23.48
CA PHE A 257 1.97 -11.65 24.33
C PHE A 257 1.29 -12.98 24.62
N PHE A 258 1.72 -14.08 24.00
CA PHE A 258 1.23 -15.43 24.29
C PHE A 258 2.19 -16.25 25.13
N ASP A 259 3.27 -15.66 25.66
CA ASP A 259 4.26 -16.38 26.49
C ASP A 259 3.59 -17.01 27.73
N ASN A 260 2.62 -16.33 28.33
CA ASN A 260 1.83 -16.84 29.46
C ASN A 260 0.83 -17.96 29.09
N LEU A 261 0.67 -18.27 27.79
CA LEU A 261 -0.17 -19.36 27.28
C LEU A 261 0.62 -20.63 26.94
N LEU A 262 1.94 -20.60 26.93
CA LEU A 262 2.79 -21.69 26.45
C LEU A 262 2.59 -23.00 27.24
N ASP A 263 2.23 -22.92 28.53
CA ASP A 263 1.95 -24.08 29.37
C ASP A 263 0.47 -24.52 29.34
N ASP A 264 -0.43 -23.79 28.64
CA ASP A 264 -1.84 -24.18 28.52
C ASP A 264 -2.02 -25.26 27.46
N PRO A 265 -2.57 -26.46 27.81
CA PRO A 265 -2.79 -27.54 26.86
C PRO A 265 -3.69 -27.16 25.68
N ARG A 266 -4.61 -26.20 25.86
CA ARG A 266 -5.54 -25.73 24.83
C ARG A 266 -4.80 -24.89 23.79
N PHE A 267 -3.89 -23.99 24.23
CA PHE A 267 -3.01 -23.25 23.35
C PHE A 267 -2.12 -24.18 22.54
N ASN A 268 -1.48 -25.13 23.22
CA ASN A 268 -0.61 -26.13 22.60
C ASN A 268 -1.34 -26.97 21.51
N LYS A 269 -2.63 -27.28 21.73
CA LYS A 269 -3.45 -27.98 20.74
C LYS A 269 -3.76 -27.10 19.52
N LEU A 270 -3.86 -25.79 19.66
CA LEU A 270 -4.10 -24.87 18.55
C LEU A 270 -2.86 -24.69 17.67
N VAL A 271 -1.69 -24.58 18.29
CA VAL A 271 -0.41 -24.29 17.59
C VAL A 271 0.39 -25.53 17.15
N LYS A 272 -0.04 -26.72 17.53
CA LYS A 272 0.46 -27.98 16.96
C LYS A 272 -0.17 -28.26 15.60
#